data_9b8b3116e91ea6f701130f61ae3ffe01
#
_entry.id   9b8b3116e91ea6f701130f61ae3ffe01
#
_cell.length_a   1.000
_cell.length_b   1.000
_cell.length_c   1.000
_cell.angle_alpha   90.00
_cell.angle_beta   90.00
_cell.angle_gamma   90.00
#
_symmetry.space_group_name_H-M   'P 1'
#
loop_
_entity.id
_entity.type
_entity.pdbx_description
1 polymer ?
#
loop_
_entity_poly.entity_id
_entity_poly.type
_entity_poly.pdbx_seq_one_letter_code
_entity_poly.pdbx_strand_id
1 'polypeptide(L)'
;MTDIRLFSSLTNEAVKREERELNGKIFYVFPVVAIREGVLNGLYIPKEVLSVSAPGWNFSPVTIGHPKIGSTYVSARVPEIISTLTVGYFFNVEFDRDANSLIGEVWIDSSNVSGLSLVDQLIDDNKRFDVSVGFFSVDEFSSGIFDGNKYDVMAKVIIPDHLAILKGGERGACSWEDGCGIPRVNNMNEINVNVLRRARTPSFEGTETISW
;
A
#
# COMPACT_ATOMS: atom_id res chain seq x y z
N MET A 1 8.07 -21.53 -6.46
CA MET A 1 8.08 -20.39 -7.40
C MET A 1 6.67 -19.88 -7.44
N THR A 2 6.44 -18.75 -6.84
CA THR A 2 5.10 -18.13 -6.72
C THR A 2 4.95 -17.21 -7.91
N ASP A 3 3.94 -17.43 -8.75
CA ASP A 3 3.68 -16.61 -9.93
C ASP A 3 3.25 -15.19 -9.53
N ILE A 4 4.23 -14.31 -9.38
CA ILE A 4 4.04 -12.86 -9.17
C ILE A 4 3.66 -12.14 -10.48
N ARG A 5 3.60 -12.85 -11.60
CA ARG A 5 3.22 -12.30 -12.92
C ARG A 5 1.83 -11.67 -12.99
N LEU A 6 1.05 -11.77 -11.93
CA LEU A 6 -0.31 -11.23 -11.88
C LEU A 6 -0.37 -9.71 -11.70
N PHE A 7 0.60 -9.09 -11.01
CA PHE A 7 0.54 -7.64 -10.77
C PHE A 7 0.87 -6.81 -12.03
N SER A 8 1.73 -7.28 -12.91
CA SER A 8 2.03 -6.56 -14.16
C SER A 8 0.95 -6.71 -15.24
N SER A 9 0.12 -7.75 -15.17
CA SER A 9 -0.99 -7.98 -16.10
C SER A 9 -2.33 -7.38 -15.64
N LEU A 10 -2.45 -7.03 -14.35
CA LEU A 10 -3.68 -6.47 -13.77
C LEU A 10 -3.94 -5.00 -14.12
N THR A 11 -3.04 -4.35 -14.84
CA THR A 11 -3.19 -2.92 -15.18
C THR A 11 -4.44 -2.61 -16.00
N ASN A 12 -5.08 -3.60 -16.63
CA ASN A 12 -6.30 -3.42 -17.45
C ASN A 12 -7.48 -4.28 -17.01
N GLU A 13 -7.29 -5.30 -16.16
CA GLU A 13 -8.38 -6.13 -15.67
C GLU A 13 -8.83 -5.66 -14.29
N ALA A 14 -10.13 -5.66 -14.08
CA ALA A 14 -10.69 -5.31 -12.79
C ALA A 14 -10.50 -6.47 -11.80
N VAL A 15 -10.09 -6.13 -10.57
CA VAL A 15 -9.87 -7.08 -9.48
C VAL A 15 -11.18 -7.34 -8.75
N LYS A 16 -11.34 -8.56 -8.26
CA LYS A 16 -12.50 -8.95 -7.46
C LYS A 16 -12.31 -8.50 -6.01
N ARG A 17 -13.38 -7.97 -5.39
CA ARG A 17 -13.44 -7.76 -3.95
C ARG A 17 -13.25 -9.10 -3.22
N GLU A 18 -12.30 -9.16 -2.33
CA GLU A 18 -12.11 -10.29 -1.42
C GLU A 18 -12.51 -9.87 -0.01
N GLU A 19 -13.19 -10.76 0.71
CA GLU A 19 -13.49 -10.60 2.13
C GLU A 19 -12.66 -11.59 2.92
N ARG A 20 -12.00 -11.10 3.98
CA ARG A 20 -11.24 -11.95 4.92
C ARG A 20 -11.62 -11.62 6.34
N GLU A 21 -11.63 -12.64 7.19
CA GLU A 21 -11.83 -12.50 8.62
C GLU A 21 -10.49 -12.53 9.35
N LEU A 22 -10.31 -11.59 10.26
CA LEU A 22 -9.17 -11.55 11.17
C LEU A 22 -9.68 -11.17 12.57
N ASN A 23 -9.49 -12.06 13.54
CA ASN A 23 -9.91 -11.85 14.93
C ASN A 23 -11.40 -11.46 15.09
N GLY A 24 -12.30 -12.11 14.36
CA GLY A 24 -13.74 -11.83 14.41
C GLY A 24 -14.18 -10.56 13.67
N LYS A 25 -13.26 -9.87 12.99
CA LYS A 25 -13.55 -8.72 12.15
C LYS A 25 -13.43 -9.07 10.68
N ILE A 26 -14.35 -8.55 9.88
CA ILE A 26 -14.34 -8.70 8.42
C ILE A 26 -13.60 -7.51 7.80
N PHE A 27 -12.74 -7.81 6.84
CA PHE A 27 -12.01 -6.83 6.06
C PHE A 27 -12.28 -7.02 4.57
N TYR A 28 -12.36 -5.92 3.85
CA TYR A 28 -12.30 -5.91 2.40
C TYR A 28 -10.86 -5.76 1.95
N VAL A 29 -10.41 -6.68 1.09
CA VAL A 29 -8.99 -6.80 0.72
C VAL A 29 -8.80 -6.46 -0.75
N PHE A 30 -7.84 -5.58 -1.03
CA PHE A 30 -7.48 -5.13 -2.37
C PHE A 30 -5.97 -5.22 -2.57
N PRO A 31 -5.51 -5.73 -3.72
CA PRO A 31 -4.10 -5.66 -4.05
C PRO A 31 -3.70 -4.21 -4.35
N VAL A 32 -2.46 -3.87 -4.04
CA VAL A 32 -1.91 -2.53 -4.27
C VAL A 32 -0.44 -2.59 -4.67
N VAL A 33 -0.05 -1.73 -5.61
CA VAL A 33 1.34 -1.35 -5.84
C VAL A 33 1.55 -0.04 -5.09
N ALA A 34 2.29 -0.09 -3.99
CA ALA A 34 2.40 1.04 -3.07
C ALA A 34 3.39 2.10 -3.54
N ILE A 35 4.54 1.67 -4.08
CA ILE A 35 5.62 2.54 -4.55
C ILE A 35 6.56 1.75 -5.46
N ARG A 36 7.17 2.43 -6.41
CA ARG A 36 8.22 1.87 -7.29
C ARG A 36 9.52 2.64 -7.14
N GLU A 37 10.63 1.99 -7.53
CA GLU A 37 11.91 2.67 -7.72
C GLU A 37 11.73 3.89 -8.63
N GLY A 38 12.24 5.04 -8.21
CA GLY A 38 12.11 6.26 -9.01
C GLY A 38 12.50 7.53 -8.28
N VAL A 39 12.38 8.65 -8.97
CA VAL A 39 12.54 9.98 -8.40
C VAL A 39 11.17 10.52 -8.03
N LEU A 40 10.87 10.55 -6.74
CA LEU A 40 9.59 10.97 -6.19
C LEU A 40 9.77 12.27 -5.40
N ASN A 41 9.12 13.34 -5.82
CA ASN A 41 9.25 14.67 -5.20
C ASN A 41 10.72 15.14 -5.06
N GLY A 42 11.59 14.81 -6.04
CA GLY A 42 12.99 15.18 -6.05
C GLY A 42 13.92 14.25 -5.24
N LEU A 43 13.39 13.28 -4.54
CA LEU A 43 14.12 12.25 -3.82
C LEU A 43 14.20 10.98 -4.67
N TYR A 44 15.41 10.50 -4.97
CA TYR A 44 15.58 9.19 -5.60
C TYR A 44 15.46 8.09 -4.56
N ILE A 45 14.60 7.12 -4.84
CA ILE A 45 14.35 5.95 -4.00
C ILE A 45 14.84 4.71 -4.73
N PRO A 46 16.03 4.16 -4.35
CA PRO A 46 16.58 2.96 -4.97
C PRO A 46 15.77 1.70 -4.62
N LYS A 47 15.73 0.76 -5.55
CA LYS A 47 15.09 -0.55 -5.35
C LYS A 47 15.65 -1.34 -4.16
N GLU A 48 16.95 -1.21 -3.89
CA GLU A 48 17.59 -1.86 -2.76
C GLU A 48 17.02 -1.37 -1.43
N VAL A 49 16.75 -0.07 -1.33
CA VAL A 49 16.14 0.56 -0.15
C VAL A 49 14.70 0.11 0.01
N LEU A 50 13.94 0.03 -1.10
CA LEU A 50 12.58 -0.51 -1.09
C LEU A 50 12.59 -1.97 -0.64
N SER A 51 13.46 -2.80 -1.21
CA SER A 51 13.56 -4.22 -0.88
C SER A 51 13.85 -4.46 0.60
N VAL A 52 14.79 -3.70 1.17
CA VAL A 52 15.15 -3.82 2.60
C VAL A 52 14.00 -3.33 3.49
N SER A 53 13.27 -2.31 3.07
CA SER A 53 12.18 -1.74 3.86
C SER A 53 10.88 -2.58 3.84
N ALA A 54 10.72 -3.50 2.89
CA ALA A 54 9.48 -4.22 2.65
C ALA A 54 8.85 -4.87 3.90
N PRO A 55 9.59 -5.59 4.76
CA PRO A 55 9.00 -6.19 5.96
C PRO A 55 8.42 -5.16 6.95
N GLY A 56 9.03 -3.98 7.02
CA GLY A 56 8.61 -2.91 7.93
C GLY A 56 7.30 -2.23 7.56
N TRP A 57 6.81 -2.43 6.34
CA TRP A 57 5.53 -1.90 5.88
C TRP A 57 4.33 -2.71 6.37
N ASN A 58 4.51 -3.96 6.79
CA ASN A 58 3.42 -4.75 7.34
C ASN A 58 2.84 -4.10 8.59
N PHE A 59 1.52 -4.12 8.73
CA PHE A 59 0.74 -3.42 9.77
C PHE A 59 0.81 -1.88 9.71
N SER A 60 1.32 -1.29 8.64
CA SER A 60 1.22 0.15 8.49
C SER A 60 -0.23 0.59 8.40
N PRO A 61 -0.64 1.65 9.11
CA PRO A 61 -1.99 2.19 9.01
C PRO A 61 -2.32 2.59 7.56
N VAL A 62 -3.54 2.29 7.13
CA VAL A 62 -4.11 2.81 5.89
C VAL A 62 -5.03 3.97 6.23
N THR A 63 -4.77 5.12 5.63
CA THR A 63 -5.54 6.36 5.85
C THR A 63 -6.16 6.86 4.56
N ILE A 64 -7.16 7.73 4.66
CA ILE A 64 -7.69 8.46 3.51
C ILE A 64 -7.00 9.82 3.46
N GLY A 65 -6.09 9.98 2.48
CA GLY A 65 -5.15 11.09 2.43
C GLY A 65 -4.08 11.03 3.52
N HIS A 66 -3.06 11.88 3.39
CA HIS A 66 -2.01 11.99 4.42
C HIS A 66 -2.53 12.69 5.68
N PRO A 67 -2.26 12.14 6.88
CA PRO A 67 -2.68 12.75 8.13
C PRO A 67 -2.10 14.15 8.33
N LYS A 68 -2.92 15.07 8.82
CA LYS A 68 -2.52 16.45 9.12
C LYS A 68 -3.14 16.93 10.44
N ILE A 69 -2.38 17.75 11.16
CA ILE A 69 -2.90 18.59 12.25
C ILE A 69 -2.72 20.05 11.79
N GLY A 70 -3.84 20.71 11.52
CA GLY A 70 -3.82 21.99 10.81
C GLY A 70 -3.23 21.84 9.39
N SER A 71 -2.14 22.55 9.08
CA SER A 71 -1.42 22.45 7.80
C SER A 71 -0.21 21.50 7.83
N THR A 72 0.13 20.94 9.00
CA THR A 72 1.35 20.13 9.19
C THR A 72 1.05 18.65 9.02
N TYR A 73 1.84 17.98 8.21
CA TYR A 73 1.80 16.52 8.11
C TYR A 73 2.31 15.89 9.40
N VAL A 74 1.62 14.83 9.84
CA VAL A 74 1.95 14.08 11.05
C VAL A 74 2.00 12.60 10.77
N SER A 75 2.69 11.85 11.64
CA SER A 75 2.72 10.40 11.55
C SER A 75 1.33 9.79 11.75
N ALA A 76 0.97 8.80 10.93
CA ALA A 76 -0.24 8.03 11.14
C ALA A 76 -0.17 7.09 12.35
N ARG A 77 1.00 6.92 12.95
CA ARG A 77 1.23 6.07 14.13
C ARG A 77 0.97 6.79 15.46
N VAL A 78 0.60 8.07 15.42
CA VAL A 78 0.14 8.81 16.59
C VAL A 78 -1.22 8.28 17.04
N PRO A 79 -1.45 8.02 18.34
CA PRO A 79 -2.68 7.36 18.83
C PRO A 79 -3.98 8.06 18.37
N GLU A 80 -4.01 9.39 18.35
CA GLU A 80 -5.17 10.17 17.90
C GLU A 80 -5.47 9.91 16.41
N ILE A 81 -4.43 9.81 15.58
CA ILE A 81 -4.58 9.53 14.16
C ILE A 81 -5.02 8.08 13.92
N ILE A 82 -4.41 7.12 14.64
CA ILE A 82 -4.81 5.71 14.55
C ILE A 82 -6.30 5.56 14.85
N SER A 83 -6.78 6.20 15.90
CA SER A 83 -8.18 6.07 16.36
C SER A 83 -9.19 6.78 15.46
N THR A 84 -8.78 7.81 14.71
CA THR A 84 -9.72 8.69 13.99
C THR A 84 -9.62 8.60 12.47
N LEU A 85 -8.44 8.38 11.92
CA LEU A 85 -8.20 8.44 10.47
C LEU A 85 -7.81 7.11 9.83
N THR A 86 -7.45 6.09 10.63
CA THR A 86 -7.11 4.76 10.09
C THR A 86 -8.39 4.05 9.65
N VAL A 87 -8.43 3.63 8.39
CA VAL A 87 -9.55 2.87 7.81
C VAL A 87 -9.21 1.39 7.63
N GLY A 88 -7.96 1.03 7.83
CA GLY A 88 -7.47 -0.33 7.65
C GLY A 88 -5.97 -0.43 7.82
N TYR A 89 -5.40 -1.52 7.30
CA TYR A 89 -3.97 -1.81 7.44
C TYR A 89 -3.38 -2.37 6.14
N PHE A 90 -2.08 -2.17 5.97
CA PHE A 90 -1.30 -2.68 4.85
C PHE A 90 -0.62 -3.97 5.25
N PHE A 91 -0.87 -5.05 4.51
CA PHE A 91 -0.40 -6.40 4.82
C PHE A 91 0.23 -7.08 3.62
N ASN A 92 0.88 -8.21 3.88
CA ASN A 92 1.49 -9.09 2.87
C ASN A 92 2.41 -8.31 1.94
N VAL A 93 3.20 -7.40 2.54
CA VAL A 93 4.07 -6.50 1.78
C VAL A 93 5.32 -7.23 1.35
N GLU A 94 5.56 -7.22 0.05
CA GLU A 94 6.70 -7.86 -0.58
C GLU A 94 7.35 -6.89 -1.58
N PHE A 95 8.63 -7.12 -1.88
CA PHE A 95 9.33 -6.43 -2.95
C PHE A 95 9.26 -7.27 -4.22
N ASP A 96 8.56 -6.76 -5.22
CA ASP A 96 8.53 -7.31 -6.57
C ASP A 96 9.80 -6.92 -7.32
N ARG A 97 10.66 -7.91 -7.57
CA ARG A 97 11.95 -7.73 -8.24
C ARG A 97 11.83 -7.45 -9.74
N ASP A 98 10.76 -7.92 -10.36
CA ASP A 98 10.55 -7.75 -11.80
C ASP A 98 10.07 -6.34 -12.11
N ALA A 99 9.23 -5.78 -11.23
CA ALA A 99 8.70 -4.43 -11.35
C ALA A 99 9.46 -3.38 -10.53
N ASN A 100 10.46 -3.77 -9.71
CA ASN A 100 11.16 -2.91 -8.76
C ASN A 100 10.19 -2.09 -7.88
N SER A 101 9.19 -2.76 -7.31
CA SER A 101 8.11 -2.11 -6.58
C SER A 101 7.80 -2.80 -5.24
N LEU A 102 7.22 -2.06 -4.30
CA LEU A 102 6.55 -2.63 -3.15
C LEU A 102 5.10 -2.93 -3.51
N ILE A 103 4.72 -4.19 -3.38
CA ILE A 103 3.37 -4.68 -3.57
C ILE A 103 2.83 -5.22 -2.25
N GLY A 104 1.52 -5.31 -2.14
CA GLY A 104 0.88 -5.89 -0.96
C GLY A 104 -0.64 -5.80 -1.04
N GLU A 105 -1.28 -5.87 0.11
CA GLU A 105 -2.73 -5.87 0.24
C GLU A 105 -3.20 -4.77 1.20
N VAL A 106 -4.16 -3.97 0.76
CA VAL A 106 -4.89 -3.03 1.61
C VAL A 106 -6.10 -3.76 2.20
N TRP A 107 -6.16 -3.84 3.52
CA TRP A 107 -7.25 -4.44 4.27
C TRP A 107 -8.08 -3.36 4.93
N ILE A 108 -9.27 -3.08 4.39
CA ILE A 108 -10.19 -2.06 4.90
C ILE A 108 -11.15 -2.69 5.91
N ASP A 109 -11.20 -2.15 7.12
CA ASP A 109 -12.12 -2.61 8.17
C ASP A 109 -13.57 -2.36 7.76
N SER A 110 -14.37 -3.42 7.63
CA SER A 110 -15.77 -3.36 7.21
C SER A 110 -16.69 -2.64 8.22
N SER A 111 -16.23 -2.43 9.44
CA SER A 111 -16.96 -1.64 10.45
C SER A 111 -16.64 -0.14 10.39
N ASN A 112 -15.64 0.27 9.60
CA ASN A 112 -15.24 1.67 9.47
C ASN A 112 -16.07 2.36 8.38
N VAL A 113 -16.89 3.33 8.75
CA VAL A 113 -17.81 4.03 7.83
C VAL A 113 -17.08 4.74 6.68
N SER A 114 -15.95 5.38 6.97
CA SER A 114 -15.15 6.06 5.95
C SER A 114 -14.50 5.04 5.00
N GLY A 115 -14.06 3.91 5.54
CA GLY A 115 -13.52 2.79 4.78
C GLY A 115 -14.58 2.17 3.87
N LEU A 116 -15.81 1.95 4.38
CA LEU A 116 -16.92 1.44 3.56
C LEU A 116 -17.24 2.38 2.39
N SER A 117 -17.34 3.68 2.63
CA SER A 117 -17.58 4.64 1.56
C SER A 117 -16.49 4.62 0.48
N LEU A 118 -15.25 4.33 0.87
CA LEU A 118 -14.14 4.15 -0.07
C LEU A 118 -14.30 2.86 -0.88
N VAL A 119 -14.67 1.76 -0.21
CA VAL A 119 -14.92 0.46 -0.87
C VAL A 119 -16.06 0.57 -1.88
N ASP A 120 -17.17 1.25 -1.54
CA ASP A 120 -18.27 1.49 -2.45
C ASP A 120 -17.81 2.26 -3.69
N GLN A 121 -16.99 3.30 -3.53
CA GLN A 121 -16.42 4.04 -4.67
C GLN A 121 -15.50 3.19 -5.55
N LEU A 122 -14.71 2.31 -4.96
CA LEU A 122 -13.86 1.37 -5.71
C LEU A 122 -14.69 0.41 -6.55
N ILE A 123 -15.81 -0.07 -6.01
CA ILE A 123 -16.66 -1.10 -6.62
C ILE A 123 -17.67 -0.47 -7.58
N ASP A 124 -18.48 0.46 -7.09
CA ASP A 124 -19.65 0.99 -7.81
C ASP A 124 -19.25 1.96 -8.92
N ASP A 125 -18.28 2.82 -8.64
CA ASP A 125 -17.80 3.80 -9.61
C ASP A 125 -16.75 3.22 -10.55
N ASN A 126 -16.32 1.99 -10.35
CA ASN A 126 -15.25 1.35 -11.12
C ASN A 126 -14.01 2.26 -11.24
N LYS A 127 -13.71 2.98 -10.17
CA LYS A 127 -12.61 3.94 -10.10
C LYS A 127 -11.30 3.26 -9.72
N ARG A 128 -10.22 3.85 -10.18
CA ARG A 128 -8.88 3.58 -9.71
C ARG A 128 -8.56 4.58 -8.62
N PHE A 129 -7.79 4.17 -7.62
CA PHE A 129 -7.28 5.10 -6.62
C PHE A 129 -5.77 5.14 -6.67
N ASP A 130 -5.24 6.34 -6.74
CA ASP A 130 -3.84 6.57 -6.45
C ASP A 130 -3.59 6.37 -4.96
N VAL A 131 -2.40 5.88 -4.64
CA VAL A 131 -1.93 5.77 -3.27
C VAL A 131 -0.66 6.59 -3.11
N SER A 132 -0.36 6.92 -1.86
CA SER A 132 0.89 7.58 -1.52
C SER A 132 1.42 7.00 -0.21
N VAL A 133 2.70 6.71 -0.17
CA VAL A 133 3.35 6.20 1.03
C VAL A 133 3.88 7.35 1.88
N GLY A 134 3.62 7.29 3.19
CA GLY A 134 4.28 8.15 4.16
C GLY A 134 5.40 7.39 4.86
N PHE A 135 6.57 7.96 4.93
CA PHE A 135 7.74 7.38 5.58
C PHE A 135 8.69 8.45 6.09
N PHE A 136 9.55 8.08 7.02
CA PHE A 136 10.74 8.84 7.37
C PHE A 136 11.93 8.27 6.59
N SER A 137 12.88 9.11 6.22
CA SER A 137 14.07 8.67 5.51
C SER A 137 15.37 9.20 6.13
N VAL A 138 16.42 8.43 5.92
CA VAL A 138 17.79 8.94 6.07
C VAL A 138 18.31 9.12 4.65
N ASP A 139 18.69 10.33 4.32
CA ASP A 139 19.02 10.72 2.96
C ASP A 139 20.51 11.04 2.82
N GLU A 140 21.02 10.92 1.60
CA GLU A 140 22.36 11.28 1.20
C GLU A 140 22.30 12.29 0.04
N PHE A 141 23.15 13.32 0.09
CA PHE A 141 23.35 14.19 -1.07
C PHE A 141 24.07 13.41 -2.17
N SER A 142 23.38 13.15 -3.25
CA SER A 142 23.88 12.38 -4.38
C SER A 142 23.12 12.81 -5.62
N SER A 143 23.75 13.54 -6.51
CA SER A 143 23.14 13.99 -7.74
C SER A 143 23.21 12.92 -8.82
N GLY A 144 22.12 12.79 -9.58
CA GLY A 144 22.05 11.84 -10.68
C GLY A 144 20.82 12.04 -11.57
N ILE A 145 20.64 11.08 -12.46
CA ILE A 145 19.47 11.00 -13.35
C ILE A 145 18.99 9.56 -13.30
N PHE A 146 17.71 9.37 -13.00
CA PHE A 146 17.04 8.08 -13.09
C PHE A 146 15.80 8.24 -13.99
N ASP A 147 15.71 7.40 -15.02
CA ASP A 147 14.61 7.41 -16.00
C ASP A 147 14.26 8.83 -16.53
N GLY A 148 15.30 9.60 -16.85
CA GLY A 148 15.18 10.97 -17.35
C GLY A 148 14.92 12.05 -16.29
N ASN A 149 14.65 11.68 -15.06
CA ASN A 149 14.39 12.59 -13.94
C ASN A 149 15.67 12.86 -13.14
N LYS A 150 15.99 14.14 -12.95
CA LYS A 150 17.13 14.56 -12.13
C LYS A 150 16.81 14.51 -10.65
N TYR A 151 17.80 14.14 -9.84
CA TYR A 151 17.73 14.22 -8.38
C TYR A 151 19.07 14.71 -7.82
N ASP A 152 19.02 15.31 -6.64
CA ASP A 152 20.18 15.76 -5.87
C ASP A 152 20.27 15.09 -4.49
N VAL A 153 19.25 14.29 -4.17
CA VAL A 153 19.12 13.58 -2.89
C VAL A 153 18.65 12.16 -3.15
N MET A 154 19.25 11.22 -2.43
CA MET A 154 18.94 9.79 -2.52
C MET A 154 18.62 9.22 -1.13
N ALA A 155 17.54 8.46 -1.02
CA ALA A 155 17.20 7.74 0.20
C ALA A 155 18.21 6.59 0.44
N LYS A 156 18.71 6.49 1.67
CA LYS A 156 19.57 5.40 2.15
C LYS A 156 18.82 4.42 3.04
N VAL A 157 17.86 4.95 3.79
CA VAL A 157 16.99 4.17 4.68
C VAL A 157 15.58 4.73 4.59
N ILE A 158 14.61 3.84 4.56
CA ILE A 158 13.19 4.17 4.69
C ILE A 158 12.66 3.53 5.98
N ILE A 159 12.01 4.33 6.81
CA ILE A 159 11.27 3.90 7.99
C ILE A 159 9.79 4.08 7.67
N PRO A 160 9.05 3.00 7.41
CA PRO A 160 7.65 3.03 7.02
C PRO A 160 6.76 3.71 8.07
N ASP A 161 5.78 4.50 7.63
CA ASP A 161 4.79 5.11 8.51
C ASP A 161 3.35 4.69 8.13
N HIS A 162 2.87 5.02 6.94
CA HIS A 162 1.51 4.72 6.51
C HIS A 162 1.37 4.59 4.99
N LEU A 163 0.23 4.02 4.57
CA LEU A 163 -0.25 4.07 3.20
C LEU A 163 -1.48 4.97 3.14
N ALA A 164 -1.43 6.04 2.38
CA ALA A 164 -2.57 6.93 2.14
C ALA A 164 -3.26 6.54 0.84
N ILE A 165 -4.58 6.35 0.87
CA ILE A 165 -5.43 6.26 -0.32
C ILE A 165 -5.86 7.68 -0.66
N LEU A 166 -5.56 8.13 -1.88
CA LEU A 166 -5.81 9.49 -2.32
C LEU A 166 -7.21 9.64 -2.87
N LYS A 167 -7.91 10.70 -2.48
CA LYS A 167 -9.30 10.95 -2.89
C LYS A 167 -9.37 11.64 -4.25
N GLY A 168 -10.43 11.28 -4.99
CA GLY A 168 -11.11 12.16 -5.95
C GLY A 168 -10.23 12.95 -6.94
N GLY A 169 -9.19 12.33 -7.55
CA GLY A 169 -8.35 13.00 -8.54
C GLY A 169 -7.05 13.59 -7.96
N GLU A 170 -6.78 13.41 -6.68
CA GLU A 170 -5.44 13.65 -6.14
C GLU A 170 -4.48 12.64 -6.76
N ARG A 171 -3.34 13.11 -7.24
CA ARG A 171 -2.32 12.27 -7.87
C ARG A 171 -1.20 11.96 -6.87
N GLY A 172 -0.82 10.69 -6.79
CA GLY A 172 0.35 10.23 -6.05
C GLY A 172 1.66 10.63 -6.75
N ALA A 173 2.75 10.74 -5.99
CA ALA A 173 4.09 10.93 -6.56
C ALA A 173 4.52 9.72 -7.42
N CYS A 174 4.07 8.51 -7.07
CA CYS A 174 3.98 7.36 -7.95
C CYS A 174 2.50 7.15 -8.24
N SER A 175 2.05 7.55 -9.43
CA SER A 175 0.65 7.51 -9.81
C SER A 175 0.28 6.17 -10.45
N TRP A 176 -1.00 6.00 -10.74
CA TRP A 176 -1.49 4.87 -11.53
C TRP A 176 -0.82 4.77 -12.92
N GLU A 177 -0.54 5.90 -13.54
CA GLU A 177 0.14 5.97 -14.84
C GLU A 177 1.59 5.48 -14.75
N ASP A 178 2.20 5.63 -13.56
CA ASP A 178 3.54 5.12 -13.25
C ASP A 178 3.51 3.65 -12.78
N GLY A 179 2.31 3.04 -12.72
CA GLY A 179 2.09 1.66 -12.31
C GLY A 179 1.93 1.45 -10.82
N CYS A 180 1.61 2.51 -10.05
CA CYS A 180 1.23 2.43 -8.63
C CYS A 180 -0.30 2.48 -8.46
N GLY A 181 -0.81 2.23 -7.26
CA GLY A 181 -2.23 2.39 -6.92
C GLY A 181 -3.00 1.10 -6.69
N ILE A 182 -4.30 1.25 -6.48
CA ILE A 182 -5.27 0.16 -6.35
C ILE A 182 -6.00 0.00 -7.70
N PRO A 183 -6.00 -1.20 -8.31
CA PRO A 183 -6.66 -1.44 -9.58
C PRO A 183 -8.19 -1.33 -9.47
N ARG A 184 -8.87 -1.26 -10.61
CA ARG A 184 -10.33 -1.29 -10.66
C ARG A 184 -10.86 -2.60 -10.10
N VAL A 185 -12.04 -2.56 -9.47
CA VAL A 185 -12.72 -3.73 -8.90
C VAL A 185 -14.02 -3.98 -9.65
N ASN A 186 -14.21 -5.17 -10.17
CA ASN A 186 -15.45 -5.59 -10.82
C ASN A 186 -16.40 -6.29 -9.84
N ASN A 187 -17.68 -5.93 -9.92
CA ASN A 187 -18.75 -6.49 -9.09
C ASN A 187 -19.30 -7.83 -9.64
N MET A 188 -18.63 -8.50 -10.55
CA MET A 188 -19.14 -9.71 -11.19
C MET A 188 -18.96 -10.96 -10.35
N ASN A 189 -20.10 -11.68 -10.18
CA ASN A 189 -20.28 -12.89 -9.36
C ASN A 189 -19.59 -14.18 -9.93
N GLU A 190 -18.55 -14.09 -10.70
CA GLU A 190 -17.87 -15.28 -11.21
C GLU A 190 -16.49 -15.48 -10.59
N ILE A 191 -16.41 -16.60 -9.87
CA ILE A 191 -15.25 -17.04 -9.12
C ILE A 191 -14.22 -17.62 -10.08
N ASN A 192 -13.14 -16.91 -10.34
CA ASN A 192 -11.93 -17.57 -10.81
C ASN A 192 -11.02 -17.84 -9.60
N VAL A 193 -11.30 -18.97 -8.93
CA VAL A 193 -10.73 -19.38 -7.63
C VAL A 193 -9.22 -19.68 -7.71
N ASN A 194 -8.61 -19.66 -8.87
CA ASN A 194 -7.23 -20.12 -9.07
C ASN A 194 -6.15 -19.05 -8.79
N VAL A 195 -6.53 -17.78 -8.65
CA VAL A 195 -5.58 -16.66 -8.50
C VAL A 195 -5.20 -16.42 -7.02
N LEU A 196 -6.06 -16.79 -6.06
CA LEU A 196 -5.93 -16.38 -4.65
C LEU A 196 -5.54 -17.50 -3.67
N ARG A 197 -5.20 -18.70 -4.15
CA ARG A 197 -4.93 -19.86 -3.26
C ARG A 197 -3.61 -19.83 -2.50
N ARG A 198 -2.82 -18.73 -2.51
CA ARG A 198 -1.54 -18.64 -1.78
C ARG A 198 -1.31 -17.37 -0.96
N ALA A 199 -2.32 -16.58 -0.67
CA ALA A 199 -2.18 -15.63 0.41
C ALA A 199 -2.13 -16.43 1.73
N ARG A 200 -0.94 -16.55 2.30
CA ARG A 200 -0.79 -17.13 3.64
C ARG A 200 -1.50 -16.21 4.61
N THR A 201 -2.44 -16.72 5.37
CA THR A 201 -2.83 -16.11 6.64
C THR A 201 -1.54 -15.76 7.39
N PRO A 202 -1.37 -14.54 7.94
CA PRO A 202 -0.22 -14.25 8.77
C PRO A 202 -0.15 -15.31 9.87
N SER A 203 0.79 -16.25 9.77
CA SER A 203 1.02 -17.23 10.81
C SER A 203 1.82 -16.53 11.89
N PHE A 204 1.17 -16.19 12.99
CA PHE A 204 1.85 -15.92 14.25
C PHE A 204 2.40 -17.24 14.80
N GLU A 205 3.52 -17.72 14.25
CA GLU A 205 4.33 -18.72 14.91
C GLU A 205 5.25 -18.01 15.90
N GLY A 206 4.83 -17.98 17.16
CA GLY A 206 5.61 -17.41 18.23
C GLY A 206 4.81 -17.34 19.53
N THR A 207 4.38 -18.49 20.05
CA THR A 207 4.01 -18.60 21.47
C THR A 207 5.29 -18.74 22.27
N GLU A 208 5.98 -17.64 22.56
CA GLU A 208 6.83 -17.59 23.73
C GLU A 208 5.95 -17.28 24.93
N THR A 209 5.69 -18.30 25.73
CA THR A 209 5.08 -18.17 27.07
C THR A 209 6.05 -17.39 27.94
N ILE A 210 5.75 -16.11 28.17
CA ILE A 210 6.41 -15.34 29.24
C ILE A 210 5.80 -15.82 30.55
N SER A 211 6.52 -16.64 31.30
CA SER A 211 6.20 -16.93 32.69
C SER A 211 6.68 -15.77 33.56
N TRP A 212 5.78 -15.23 34.37
CA TRP A 212 6.04 -14.24 35.41
C TRP A 212 6.68 -14.90 36.64
#